data_0ef8df0d6e0e2034cf14dde37f23d37b
#
_entry.id   0ef8df0d6e0e2034cf14dde37f23d37b
#
_cell.length_a   1.000
_cell.length_b   1.000
_cell.length_c   1.000
_cell.angle_alpha   90.00
_cell.angle_beta   90.00
_cell.angle_gamma   90.00
#
_symmetry.space_group_name_H-M   'P 1'
#
loop_
_entity.id
_entity.type
_entity.pdbx_description
1 polymer ?
#
loop_
_entity_poly.entity_id
_entity_poly.type
_entity_poly.pdbx_seq_one_letter_code
_entity_poly.pdbx_strand_id
1 'polypeptide(L)'
;MPSSAVPSPRPDETAYDRHRLRQWLAGEARADGVSRRRLLTLLAGAGAAGALPLSVPVPARAADGDTVVKPLPPEKFVRHGTNAETRWEALRGTGHRTPNDLFFVRNHTATPRIDADDWRLRLWGSGLRGGPAEDKPVEFGHDDLRRLPSVTRTAFVECAGNGRSGYATRQGETVSGTPWGLGAIGVAKWRGVPLSTVLRRAGLSPYAVDVQPRGLDAEYVSGGESLGRVRRPLPLSKALHDVVLAYEMNGEPLPPDHGHPVRVLVPSWVGIASVKWVGDIEVSAQPLFSPWNTALYRLFGPAHPEGGSAPLTRQTLKSAFELESGAVFRVGHGHVLTGRSWSGAGPVARVDVSTDGGASWRPARLLERPRPDTWTRWSVTWKPRTRGTARLLARATDTTGRTQPDVSLYNTQGYLFDAVVPHEVTVV
;
A
#
# COMPACT_ATOMS: atom_id res chain seq x y z
N MET A 1 2.32 18.16 35.04
CA MET A 1 3.31 17.53 34.18
C MET A 1 2.65 16.35 33.50
N PRO A 2 2.45 16.34 32.17
CA PRO A 2 1.88 15.19 31.53
C PRO A 2 2.96 14.10 31.42
N SER A 3 2.63 12.93 31.97
CA SER A 3 3.40 11.70 31.89
C SER A 3 3.67 11.37 30.43
N SER A 4 4.93 11.31 30.03
CA SER A 4 5.37 10.77 28.74
C SER A 4 5.14 9.25 28.76
N ALA A 5 3.97 8.82 28.28
CA ALA A 5 3.74 7.40 28.04
C ALA A 5 4.74 6.91 26.97
N VAL A 6 5.71 6.11 27.39
CA VAL A 6 6.61 5.38 26.50
C VAL A 6 5.73 4.56 25.56
N PRO A 7 5.85 4.70 24.22
CA PRO A 7 5.08 3.89 23.29
C PRO A 7 5.38 2.41 23.55
N SER A 8 4.33 1.62 23.78
CA SER A 8 4.47 0.16 23.87
C SER A 8 5.23 -0.36 22.64
N PRO A 9 6.14 -1.35 22.80
CA PRO A 9 6.86 -1.93 21.68
C PRO A 9 5.86 -2.41 20.63
N ARG A 10 6.14 -2.12 19.36
CA ARG A 10 5.30 -2.60 18.25
C ARG A 10 5.26 -4.13 18.31
N PRO A 11 4.11 -4.76 18.06
CA PRO A 11 4.01 -6.22 17.98
C PRO A 11 5.09 -6.78 17.06
N ASP A 12 5.70 -7.92 17.42
CA ASP A 12 6.72 -8.55 16.56
C ASP A 12 6.08 -9.13 15.30
N GLU A 13 5.88 -8.26 14.30
CA GLU A 13 5.30 -8.60 12.99
C GLU A 13 6.17 -9.65 12.27
N THR A 14 7.49 -9.65 12.49
CA THR A 14 8.42 -10.62 11.89
C THR A 14 8.21 -12.03 12.48
N ALA A 15 7.96 -12.15 13.77
CA ALA A 15 7.65 -13.42 14.39
C ALA A 15 6.30 -13.97 13.89
N TYR A 16 5.31 -13.09 13.76
CA TYR A 16 4.03 -13.43 13.16
C TYR A 16 4.18 -13.94 11.72
N ASP A 17 4.91 -13.22 10.88
CA ASP A 17 5.12 -13.59 9.47
C ASP A 17 5.84 -14.93 9.36
N ARG A 18 6.87 -15.19 10.17
CA ARG A 18 7.55 -16.49 10.24
C ARG A 18 6.63 -17.62 10.69
N HIS A 19 5.75 -17.35 11.67
CA HIS A 19 4.78 -18.32 12.14
C HIS A 19 3.79 -18.68 11.03
N ARG A 20 3.24 -17.68 10.33
CA ARG A 20 2.33 -17.86 9.19
C ARG A 20 2.96 -18.61 8.04
N LEU A 21 4.20 -18.30 7.71
CA LEU A 21 4.94 -19.03 6.68
C LEU A 21 5.07 -20.52 7.05
N ARG A 22 5.43 -20.84 8.29
CA ARG A 22 5.51 -22.23 8.74
C ARG A 22 4.16 -22.95 8.64
N GLN A 23 3.07 -22.34 9.09
CA GLN A 23 1.73 -22.88 8.97
C GLN A 23 1.34 -23.14 7.52
N TRP A 24 1.66 -22.20 6.64
CA TRP A 24 1.39 -22.37 5.20
C TRP A 24 2.19 -23.53 4.60
N LEU A 25 3.48 -23.62 4.88
CA LEU A 25 4.34 -24.72 4.43
C LEU A 25 3.92 -26.06 5.00
N ALA A 26 3.42 -26.10 6.22
CA ALA A 26 2.85 -27.31 6.85
C ALA A 26 1.49 -27.74 6.24
N GLY A 27 0.93 -26.95 5.32
CA GLY A 27 -0.36 -27.24 4.71
C GLY A 27 -1.58 -26.88 5.54
N GLU A 28 -1.40 -26.09 6.60
CA GLU A 28 -2.50 -25.58 7.44
C GLU A 28 -3.30 -24.45 6.77
N ALA A 29 -2.78 -23.89 5.67
CA ALA A 29 -3.44 -22.85 4.91
C ALA A 29 -4.73 -23.37 4.26
N ARG A 30 -5.86 -22.95 4.81
CA ARG A 30 -7.17 -23.09 4.18
C ARG A 30 -7.50 -21.76 3.51
N ALA A 31 -7.20 -21.65 2.20
CA ALA A 31 -7.74 -20.55 1.41
C ALA A 31 -9.21 -20.89 1.11
N ASP A 32 -10.15 -20.05 1.57
CA ASP A 32 -11.56 -20.22 1.26
C ASP A 32 -11.76 -20.42 -0.25
N GLY A 33 -12.26 -21.60 -0.66
CA GLY A 33 -12.59 -21.95 -2.03
C GLY A 33 -11.40 -22.29 -2.95
N VAL A 34 -10.16 -22.08 -2.54
CA VAL A 34 -8.97 -22.44 -3.34
C VAL A 34 -8.25 -23.62 -2.69
N SER A 35 -8.33 -24.81 -3.30
CA SER A 35 -7.60 -25.97 -2.83
C SER A 35 -6.08 -25.77 -2.96
N ARG A 36 -5.28 -26.44 -2.08
CA ARG A 36 -3.80 -26.43 -2.15
C ARG A 36 -3.29 -26.72 -3.56
N ARG A 37 -3.90 -27.71 -4.26
CA ARG A 37 -3.55 -28.08 -5.64
C ARG A 37 -3.80 -26.95 -6.62
N ARG A 38 -4.91 -26.23 -6.48
CA ARG A 38 -5.30 -25.06 -7.29
C ARG A 38 -4.38 -23.87 -7.00
N LEU A 39 -4.02 -23.66 -5.74
CA LEU A 39 -3.06 -22.62 -5.33
C LEU A 39 -1.66 -22.87 -5.97
N LEU A 40 -1.20 -24.13 -5.98
CA LEU A 40 0.06 -24.51 -6.62
C LEU A 40 0.01 -24.37 -8.14
N THR A 41 -1.16 -24.59 -8.78
CA THR A 41 -1.33 -24.38 -10.23
C THR A 41 -1.28 -22.89 -10.58
N LEU A 42 -1.86 -22.01 -9.75
CA LEU A 42 -1.75 -20.54 -9.88
C LEU A 42 -0.30 -20.07 -9.70
N LEU A 43 0.46 -20.69 -8.80
CA LEU A 43 1.88 -20.44 -8.57
C LEU A 43 2.75 -20.97 -9.72
N ALA A 44 2.44 -22.15 -10.26
CA ALA A 44 3.14 -22.73 -11.40
C ALA A 44 2.88 -21.95 -12.70
N GLY A 45 1.66 -21.43 -12.89
CA GLY A 45 1.35 -20.52 -13.99
C GLY A 45 2.11 -19.19 -13.94
N ALA A 46 2.49 -18.74 -12.76
CA ALA A 46 3.33 -17.54 -12.58
C ALA A 46 4.84 -17.84 -12.75
N GLY A 47 5.27 -19.10 -12.58
CA GLY A 47 6.67 -19.53 -12.68
C GLY A 47 7.07 -20.21 -14.01
N ALA A 48 6.12 -20.69 -14.82
CA ALA A 48 6.38 -21.43 -16.05
C ALA A 48 6.35 -20.57 -17.34
N ALA A 49 6.33 -19.24 -17.24
CA ALA A 49 6.39 -18.36 -18.40
C ALA A 49 7.83 -18.01 -18.80
N GLY A 50 8.69 -19.02 -18.91
CA GLY A 50 9.87 -18.98 -19.76
C GLY A 50 9.46 -19.23 -21.21
N ALA A 51 9.51 -18.18 -22.06
CA ALA A 51 9.47 -18.21 -23.52
C ALA A 51 8.11 -18.47 -24.21
N LEU A 52 7.10 -17.66 -23.94
CA LEU A 52 6.12 -17.23 -24.97
C LEU A 52 5.67 -15.82 -24.61
N PRO A 53 5.45 -14.90 -25.59
CA PRO A 53 4.81 -13.62 -25.30
C PRO A 53 3.34 -13.91 -24.96
N LEU A 54 3.08 -14.19 -23.69
CA LEU A 54 1.72 -14.14 -23.17
C LEU A 54 1.34 -12.66 -23.21
N SER A 55 0.64 -12.30 -24.30
CA SER A 55 -0.35 -11.23 -24.20
C SER A 55 -1.24 -11.63 -23.03
N VAL A 56 -0.96 -11.05 -21.85
CA VAL A 56 -1.91 -11.06 -20.73
C VAL A 56 -3.20 -10.56 -21.36
N PRO A 57 -4.31 -11.30 -21.36
CA PRO A 57 -5.57 -10.73 -21.79
C PRO A 57 -5.78 -9.52 -20.89
N VAL A 58 -5.69 -8.34 -21.48
CA VAL A 58 -6.26 -7.15 -20.88
C VAL A 58 -7.67 -7.57 -20.51
N PRO A 59 -8.08 -7.50 -19.24
CA PRO A 59 -9.41 -7.93 -18.85
C PRO A 59 -10.38 -7.31 -19.84
N ALA A 60 -11.26 -8.14 -20.39
CA ALA A 60 -12.22 -7.74 -21.40
C ALA A 60 -12.77 -6.36 -21.02
N ARG A 61 -12.63 -5.43 -21.94
CA ARG A 61 -13.11 -4.06 -21.86
C ARG A 61 -14.47 -4.07 -21.16
N ALA A 62 -14.47 -3.74 -19.86
CA ALA A 62 -15.72 -3.46 -19.16
C ALA A 62 -16.40 -2.38 -20.02
N ALA A 63 -17.64 -2.61 -20.39
CA ALA A 63 -18.44 -1.64 -21.12
C ALA A 63 -18.28 -0.27 -20.45
N ASP A 64 -18.13 0.78 -21.27
CA ASP A 64 -17.82 2.16 -20.89
C ASP A 64 -18.71 2.68 -19.74
N GLY A 65 -18.36 2.34 -18.51
CA GLY A 65 -18.83 2.96 -17.29
C GLY A 65 -17.58 3.30 -16.49
N ASP A 66 -17.46 4.54 -16.00
CA ASP A 66 -16.30 5.02 -15.27
C ASP A 66 -15.92 4.06 -14.12
N THR A 67 -14.87 3.28 -14.32
CA THR A 67 -14.34 2.34 -13.31
C THR A 67 -13.74 3.04 -12.11
N VAL A 68 -13.39 4.33 -12.28
CA VAL A 68 -12.92 5.29 -11.27
C VAL A 68 -13.86 6.47 -11.30
N VAL A 69 -14.32 6.91 -10.12
CA VAL A 69 -15.35 7.94 -9.99
C VAL A 69 -14.80 9.36 -10.14
N LYS A 70 -13.63 9.63 -9.57
CA LYS A 70 -13.05 10.96 -9.62
C LYS A 70 -12.42 11.26 -10.99
N PRO A 71 -12.36 12.54 -11.40
CA PRO A 71 -11.61 12.95 -12.59
C PRO A 71 -10.14 12.57 -12.49
N LEU A 72 -9.57 12.08 -13.60
CA LEU A 72 -8.16 11.71 -13.70
C LEU A 72 -7.50 12.48 -14.87
N PRO A 73 -7.31 13.80 -14.75
CA PRO A 73 -6.69 14.58 -15.80
C PRO A 73 -5.22 14.14 -16.02
N PRO A 74 -4.75 14.02 -17.28
CA PRO A 74 -3.45 13.42 -17.62
C PRO A 74 -2.25 14.23 -17.11
N GLU A 75 -2.41 15.51 -16.85
CA GLU A 75 -1.37 16.36 -16.24
C GLU A 75 -1.15 16.06 -14.75
N LYS A 76 -2.12 15.37 -14.10
CA LYS A 76 -2.04 15.01 -12.68
C LYS A 76 -1.85 13.50 -12.45
N PHE A 77 -2.23 12.68 -13.43
CA PHE A 77 -2.26 11.21 -13.28
C PHE A 77 -1.70 10.47 -14.49
N VAL A 78 -1.14 9.29 -14.21
CA VAL A 78 -0.91 8.24 -15.20
C VAL A 78 -1.95 7.15 -14.98
N ARG A 79 -2.79 6.87 -15.98
CA ARG A 79 -3.88 5.88 -15.89
C ARG A 79 -3.38 4.48 -16.24
N HIS A 80 -3.90 3.48 -15.50
CA HIS A 80 -3.62 2.05 -15.68
C HIS A 80 -4.92 1.24 -15.52
N GLY A 81 -5.86 1.37 -16.44
CA GLY A 81 -7.18 0.74 -16.37
C GLY A 81 -7.99 1.26 -15.17
N THR A 82 -8.34 0.38 -14.22
CA THR A 82 -9.04 0.73 -12.97
C THR A 82 -8.17 1.47 -11.96
N ASN A 83 -6.92 1.78 -12.31
CA ASN A 83 -5.91 2.35 -11.44
C ASN A 83 -5.37 3.67 -12.00
N ALA A 84 -4.89 4.55 -11.13
CA ALA A 84 -4.21 5.77 -11.53
C ALA A 84 -3.16 6.16 -10.48
N GLU A 85 -1.92 6.41 -10.92
CA GLU A 85 -0.88 6.97 -10.06
C GLU A 85 -0.80 8.48 -10.20
N THR A 86 -0.48 9.15 -9.10
CA THR A 86 -0.29 10.59 -9.05
C THR A 86 1.06 10.95 -9.68
N ARG A 87 1.09 11.96 -10.56
CA ARG A 87 2.34 12.52 -11.03
C ARG A 87 3.01 13.32 -9.93
N TRP A 88 4.31 13.15 -9.77
CA TRP A 88 5.05 13.78 -8.66
C TRP A 88 5.10 15.30 -8.77
N GLU A 89 5.17 15.86 -9.97
CA GLU A 89 5.08 17.29 -10.24
C GLU A 89 3.76 17.90 -9.77
N ALA A 90 2.65 17.15 -9.81
CA ALA A 90 1.35 17.59 -9.32
C ALA A 90 1.30 17.74 -7.78
N LEU A 91 2.23 17.13 -7.06
CA LEU A 91 2.35 17.26 -5.61
C LEU A 91 3.21 18.46 -5.17
N ARG A 92 3.87 19.12 -6.11
CA ARG A 92 4.70 20.28 -5.80
C ARG A 92 3.87 21.40 -5.17
N GLY A 93 4.27 21.87 -4.01
CA GLY A 93 3.58 22.94 -3.28
C GLY A 93 2.30 22.52 -2.52
N THR A 94 1.86 21.27 -2.60
CA THR A 94 0.64 20.79 -1.90
C THR A 94 0.79 20.63 -0.38
N GLY A 95 1.98 20.83 0.15
CA GLY A 95 2.26 20.62 1.58
C GLY A 95 2.49 19.15 1.94
N HIS A 96 2.28 18.79 3.20
CA HIS A 96 2.58 17.45 3.72
C HIS A 96 1.55 16.39 3.29
N ARG A 97 0.28 16.75 3.19
CA ARG A 97 -0.81 15.83 2.84
C ARG A 97 -1.10 15.90 1.35
N THR A 98 -1.42 14.76 0.76
CA THR A 98 -1.96 14.69 -0.60
C THR A 98 -3.41 15.16 -0.57
N PRO A 99 -3.81 16.16 -1.35
CA PRO A 99 -5.22 16.52 -1.55
C PRO A 99 -6.05 15.31 -2.04
N ASN A 100 -7.33 15.23 -1.66
CA ASN A 100 -8.19 14.09 -2.01
C ASN A 100 -8.32 13.91 -3.53
N ASP A 101 -8.38 15.00 -4.29
CA ASP A 101 -8.43 14.99 -5.76
C ASP A 101 -7.13 14.49 -6.40
N LEU A 102 -5.98 14.62 -5.71
CA LEU A 102 -4.66 14.17 -6.18
C LEU A 102 -4.27 12.79 -5.65
N PHE A 103 -5.02 12.19 -4.73
CA PHE A 103 -4.64 10.91 -4.16
C PHE A 103 -4.76 9.79 -5.19
N PHE A 104 -3.75 8.91 -5.31
CA PHE A 104 -3.73 7.81 -6.28
C PHE A 104 -4.91 6.85 -6.10
N VAL A 105 -5.34 6.18 -7.17
CA VAL A 105 -6.41 5.18 -7.13
C VAL A 105 -5.82 3.79 -7.42
N ARG A 106 -6.11 2.83 -6.53
CA ARG A 106 -5.80 1.42 -6.74
C ARG A 106 -7.02 0.57 -6.44
N ASN A 107 -7.56 -0.02 -7.48
CA ASN A 107 -8.74 -0.88 -7.44
C ASN A 107 -8.43 -2.23 -8.09
N HIS A 108 -9.04 -3.33 -7.61
CA HIS A 108 -9.04 -4.61 -8.31
C HIS A 108 -10.18 -4.67 -9.34
N THR A 109 -11.31 -4.05 -9.01
CA THR A 109 -12.53 -3.95 -9.81
C THR A 109 -13.00 -2.49 -9.86
N ALA A 110 -14.11 -2.20 -10.50
CA ALA A 110 -14.70 -0.84 -10.51
C ALA A 110 -15.02 -0.37 -9.08
N THR A 111 -14.99 0.94 -8.87
CA THR A 111 -15.40 1.58 -7.61
C THR A 111 -16.89 1.36 -7.37
N PRO A 112 -17.31 0.70 -6.27
CA PRO A 112 -18.72 0.53 -5.97
C PRO A 112 -19.36 1.86 -5.53
N ARG A 113 -20.64 2.01 -5.82
CA ARG A 113 -21.49 3.11 -5.32
C ARG A 113 -22.26 2.59 -4.12
N ILE A 114 -21.91 3.05 -2.92
CA ILE A 114 -22.47 2.56 -1.66
C ILE A 114 -23.14 3.72 -0.96
N ASP A 115 -24.42 3.54 -0.58
CA ASP A 115 -25.12 4.48 0.28
C ASP A 115 -24.70 4.23 1.74
N ALA A 116 -24.33 5.31 2.43
CA ALA A 116 -23.88 5.23 3.82
C ALA A 116 -25.02 4.87 4.79
N ASP A 117 -26.26 5.24 4.46
CA ASP A 117 -27.44 4.98 5.31
C ASP A 117 -27.81 3.48 5.27
N ASP A 118 -27.66 2.84 4.11
CA ASP A 118 -27.92 1.41 3.93
C ASP A 118 -26.71 0.55 4.31
N TRP A 119 -25.53 1.14 4.43
CA TRP A 119 -24.32 0.40 4.70
C TRP A 119 -24.30 -0.19 6.12
N ARG A 120 -23.82 -1.44 6.22
CA ARG A 120 -23.61 -2.14 7.49
C ARG A 120 -22.23 -2.77 7.53
N LEU A 121 -21.58 -2.67 8.69
CA LEU A 121 -20.40 -3.45 9.01
C LEU A 121 -20.84 -4.69 9.80
N ARG A 122 -20.55 -5.86 9.26
CA ARG A 122 -20.96 -7.17 9.78
C ARG A 122 -19.75 -7.88 10.38
N LEU A 123 -19.80 -8.19 11.69
CA LEU A 123 -18.75 -8.95 12.39
C LEU A 123 -19.28 -10.32 12.78
N TRP A 124 -18.51 -11.35 12.46
CA TRP A 124 -18.88 -12.74 12.73
C TRP A 124 -17.64 -13.62 12.95
N GLY A 125 -17.82 -14.88 13.39
CA GLY A 125 -16.77 -15.87 13.48
C GLY A 125 -16.43 -16.34 14.90
N SER A 126 -15.61 -17.37 14.98
CA SER A 126 -15.26 -18.10 16.22
C SER A 126 -14.42 -17.28 17.20
N GLY A 127 -13.83 -16.18 16.78
CA GLY A 127 -13.08 -15.25 17.62
C GLY A 127 -13.95 -14.21 18.32
N LEU A 128 -15.28 -14.28 18.19
CA LEU A 128 -16.24 -13.50 18.98
C LEU A 128 -16.95 -14.37 19.99
N ARG A 129 -17.39 -13.79 21.11
CA ARG A 129 -18.19 -14.50 22.13
C ARG A 129 -19.51 -14.96 21.54
N GLY A 130 -19.86 -16.20 21.76
CA GLY A 130 -21.04 -16.82 21.18
C GLY A 130 -20.87 -17.26 19.72
N GLY A 131 -19.75 -16.96 19.08
CA GLY A 131 -19.43 -17.40 17.71
C GLY A 131 -20.51 -17.07 16.69
N PRO A 132 -20.93 -15.78 16.54
CA PRO A 132 -21.99 -15.41 15.60
C PRO A 132 -21.64 -15.91 14.21
N ALA A 133 -22.64 -16.49 13.51
CA ALA A 133 -22.48 -16.99 12.16
C ALA A 133 -22.55 -15.84 11.14
N GLU A 134 -22.08 -16.08 9.91
CA GLU A 134 -22.07 -15.06 8.86
C GLU A 134 -23.49 -14.58 8.48
N ASP A 135 -24.50 -15.43 8.60
CA ASP A 135 -25.89 -15.10 8.37
C ASP A 135 -26.60 -14.40 9.55
N LYS A 136 -25.95 -14.40 10.75
CA LYS A 136 -26.42 -13.71 11.96
C LYS A 136 -25.28 -12.94 12.63
N PRO A 137 -24.68 -11.98 11.96
CA PRO A 137 -23.52 -11.24 12.45
C PRO A 137 -23.90 -10.23 13.53
N VAL A 138 -22.88 -9.71 14.22
CA VAL A 138 -23.00 -8.45 14.97
C VAL A 138 -22.88 -7.29 13.98
N GLU A 139 -23.84 -6.39 13.94
CA GLU A 139 -23.89 -5.31 12.94
C GLU A 139 -23.69 -3.93 13.57
N PHE A 140 -23.05 -3.06 12.79
CA PHE A 140 -22.91 -1.61 13.07
C PHE A 140 -23.29 -0.82 11.82
N GLY A 141 -24.20 0.14 11.96
CA GLY A 141 -24.47 1.12 10.93
C GLY A 141 -23.37 2.20 10.91
N HIS A 142 -23.38 3.04 9.87
CA HIS A 142 -22.44 4.14 9.74
C HIS A 142 -22.52 5.11 10.92
N ASP A 143 -23.72 5.45 11.37
CA ASP A 143 -23.94 6.30 12.52
C ASP A 143 -23.52 5.65 13.86
N ASP A 144 -23.65 4.33 13.98
CA ASP A 144 -23.17 3.63 15.17
C ASP A 144 -21.65 3.81 15.32
N LEU A 145 -20.90 3.68 14.21
CA LEU A 145 -19.47 3.93 14.23
C LEU A 145 -19.14 5.38 14.58
N ARG A 146 -19.86 6.34 14.01
CA ARG A 146 -19.62 7.77 14.27
C ARG A 146 -19.87 8.18 15.71
N ARG A 147 -20.74 7.48 16.42
CA ARG A 147 -21.00 7.67 17.85
C ARG A 147 -19.92 7.11 18.78
N LEU A 148 -19.06 6.20 18.28
CA LEU A 148 -17.95 5.67 19.05
C LEU A 148 -16.78 6.67 19.15
N PRO A 149 -15.91 6.56 20.19
CA PRO A 149 -14.71 7.38 20.28
C PRO A 149 -13.85 7.28 19.04
N SER A 150 -13.61 8.40 18.38
CA SER A 150 -12.82 8.48 17.16
C SER A 150 -11.36 8.86 17.44
N VAL A 151 -10.48 8.44 16.55
CA VAL A 151 -9.07 8.85 16.49
C VAL A 151 -8.75 9.47 15.15
N THR A 152 -7.72 10.30 15.12
CA THR A 152 -7.19 10.86 13.89
C THR A 152 -5.73 10.44 13.72
N ARG A 153 -5.39 9.88 12.55
CA ARG A 153 -4.02 9.50 12.20
C ARG A 153 -3.63 10.11 10.87
N THR A 154 -2.40 10.62 10.77
CA THR A 154 -1.80 10.95 9.48
C THR A 154 -0.94 9.78 9.06
N ALA A 155 -1.28 9.16 7.94
CA ALA A 155 -0.57 7.99 7.45
C ALA A 155 -0.57 7.93 5.93
N PHE A 156 0.47 7.34 5.35
CA PHE A 156 0.45 6.98 3.95
C PHE A 156 -0.33 5.69 3.72
N VAL A 157 -0.90 5.58 2.52
CA VAL A 157 -1.30 4.32 1.90
C VAL A 157 -0.49 4.19 0.62
N GLU A 158 0.12 3.02 0.40
CA GLU A 158 0.97 2.76 -0.76
C GLU A 158 0.69 1.37 -1.34
N CYS A 159 0.58 1.27 -2.66
CA CYS A 159 0.50 -0.03 -3.34
C CYS A 159 1.79 -0.83 -3.15
N ALA A 160 1.70 -2.13 -2.85
CA ALA A 160 2.89 -2.99 -2.77
C ALA A 160 3.72 -3.03 -4.06
N GLY A 161 3.06 -2.77 -5.21
CA GLY A 161 3.70 -2.69 -6.52
C GLY A 161 4.25 -1.30 -6.88
N ASN A 162 4.20 -0.32 -5.99
CA ASN A 162 4.73 1.02 -6.27
C ASN A 162 6.22 0.96 -6.62
N GLY A 163 6.61 1.47 -7.80
CA GLY A 163 7.94 1.34 -8.37
C GLY A 163 8.14 0.13 -9.30
N ARG A 164 7.11 -0.70 -9.53
CA ARG A 164 7.21 -1.95 -10.31
C ARG A 164 7.84 -1.78 -11.68
N SER A 165 7.54 -0.69 -12.39
CA SER A 165 8.14 -0.40 -13.70
C SER A 165 9.68 -0.35 -13.65
N GLY A 166 10.26 -0.07 -12.48
CA GLY A 166 11.71 -0.04 -12.27
C GLY A 166 12.38 -1.39 -12.49
N TYR A 167 11.71 -2.51 -12.24
CA TYR A 167 12.28 -3.83 -12.56
C TYR A 167 12.56 -3.95 -14.06
N ALA A 168 11.60 -3.59 -14.92
CA ALA A 168 11.79 -3.65 -16.37
C ALA A 168 12.70 -2.52 -16.89
N THR A 169 12.43 -1.28 -16.52
CA THR A 169 13.09 -0.09 -17.10
C THR A 169 14.51 0.13 -16.58
N ARG A 170 14.86 -0.42 -15.42
CA ARG A 170 16.16 -0.20 -14.75
C ARG A 170 16.99 -1.45 -14.61
N GLN A 171 16.35 -2.60 -14.41
CA GLN A 171 17.04 -3.86 -14.13
C GLN A 171 16.91 -4.88 -15.29
N GLY A 172 16.07 -4.60 -16.31
CA GLY A 172 15.86 -5.52 -17.44
C GLY A 172 15.05 -6.76 -17.08
N GLU A 173 14.34 -6.73 -15.94
CA GLU A 173 13.64 -7.87 -15.38
C GLU A 173 12.16 -7.87 -15.76
N THR A 174 11.62 -9.03 -16.14
CA THR A 174 10.19 -9.17 -16.42
C THR A 174 9.41 -9.44 -15.14
N VAL A 175 8.39 -8.62 -14.90
CA VAL A 175 7.50 -8.76 -13.74
C VAL A 175 6.04 -8.59 -14.15
N SER A 176 5.12 -9.23 -13.42
CA SER A 176 3.68 -9.14 -13.68
C SER A 176 3.00 -8.01 -12.91
N GLY A 177 1.86 -7.54 -13.41
CA GLY A 177 0.96 -6.59 -12.76
C GLY A 177 1.09 -5.16 -13.27
N THR A 178 0.33 -4.24 -12.67
CA THR A 178 0.29 -2.81 -13.08
C THR A 178 1.69 -2.20 -13.04
N PRO A 179 2.17 -1.57 -14.15
CA PRO A 179 3.52 -1.04 -14.25
C PRO A 179 3.63 0.34 -13.58
N TRP A 180 3.36 0.40 -12.29
CA TRP A 180 3.46 1.61 -11.50
C TRP A 180 4.86 2.26 -11.61
N GLY A 181 4.90 3.58 -11.80
CA GLY A 181 6.04 4.39 -11.40
C GLY A 181 6.13 4.47 -9.87
N LEU A 182 6.47 5.64 -9.34
CA LEU A 182 6.51 5.85 -7.87
C LEU A 182 5.26 6.55 -7.31
N GLY A 183 4.25 6.85 -8.13
CA GLY A 183 3.10 7.68 -7.76
C GLY A 183 1.94 6.93 -7.11
N ALA A 184 2.05 5.62 -6.87
CA ALA A 184 1.02 4.82 -6.21
C ALA A 184 1.11 4.91 -4.68
N ILE A 185 1.26 6.12 -4.15
CA ILE A 185 1.32 6.47 -2.73
C ILE A 185 0.62 7.80 -2.48
N GLY A 186 0.05 7.97 -1.30
CA GLY A 186 -0.44 9.25 -0.80
C GLY A 186 -0.48 9.28 0.72
N VAL A 187 -0.29 10.46 1.32
CA VAL A 187 -0.44 10.73 2.76
C VAL A 187 -1.71 11.51 2.99
N ALA A 188 -2.57 11.06 3.88
CA ALA A 188 -3.76 11.79 4.29
C ALA A 188 -3.94 11.77 5.82
N LYS A 189 -4.77 12.69 6.29
CA LYS A 189 -5.30 12.69 7.65
C LYS A 189 -6.58 11.86 7.66
N TRP A 190 -6.53 10.71 8.30
CA TRP A 190 -7.63 9.77 8.41
C TRP A 190 -8.30 9.90 9.78
N ARG A 191 -9.62 10.02 9.80
CA ARG A 191 -10.42 9.98 11.03
C ARG A 191 -11.36 8.79 10.99
N GLY A 192 -11.47 8.11 12.12
CA GLY A 192 -12.32 6.93 12.25
C GLY A 192 -12.29 6.35 13.65
N VAL A 193 -12.82 5.14 13.79
CA VAL A 193 -12.85 4.41 15.06
C VAL A 193 -11.71 3.40 15.10
N PRO A 194 -10.96 3.26 16.21
CA PRO A 194 -10.02 2.16 16.37
C PRO A 194 -10.73 0.81 16.16
N LEU A 195 -10.17 -0.05 15.31
CA LEU A 195 -10.74 -1.38 15.10
C LEU A 195 -10.87 -2.15 16.43
N SER A 196 -9.92 -1.95 17.34
CA SER A 196 -9.97 -2.52 18.71
C SER A 196 -11.24 -2.15 19.49
N THR A 197 -11.78 -0.94 19.30
CA THR A 197 -13.03 -0.50 19.96
C THR A 197 -14.21 -1.28 19.41
N VAL A 198 -14.30 -1.44 18.09
CA VAL A 198 -15.39 -2.17 17.44
C VAL A 198 -15.33 -3.66 17.77
N LEU A 199 -14.15 -4.27 17.72
CA LEU A 199 -13.97 -5.69 18.10
C LEU A 199 -14.41 -5.97 19.54
N ARG A 200 -14.01 -5.10 20.50
CA ARG A 200 -14.45 -5.25 21.90
C ARG A 200 -15.96 -5.10 22.05
N ARG A 201 -16.56 -4.15 21.32
CA ARG A 201 -18.01 -3.92 21.34
C ARG A 201 -18.77 -5.11 20.74
N ALA A 202 -18.21 -5.74 19.72
CA ALA A 202 -18.75 -6.96 19.11
C ALA A 202 -18.57 -8.23 19.98
N GLY A 203 -17.89 -8.12 21.10
CA GLY A 203 -17.69 -9.26 22.01
C GLY A 203 -16.42 -10.07 21.70
N LEU A 204 -15.29 -9.39 21.41
CA LEU A 204 -14.01 -10.06 21.16
C LEU A 204 -13.71 -11.14 22.20
N SER A 205 -13.40 -12.35 21.73
CA SER A 205 -12.99 -13.50 22.55
C SER A 205 -11.48 -13.43 22.87
N PRO A 206 -11.04 -13.89 24.05
CA PRO A 206 -9.62 -14.02 24.36
C PRO A 206 -8.89 -15.05 23.49
N TYR A 207 -9.63 -15.93 22.80
CA TYR A 207 -9.08 -16.94 21.89
C TYR A 207 -8.93 -16.44 20.44
N ALA A 208 -9.33 -15.21 20.13
CA ALA A 208 -9.18 -14.66 18.79
C ALA A 208 -7.70 -14.58 18.37
N VAL A 209 -7.42 -14.98 17.14
CA VAL A 209 -6.08 -15.04 16.56
C VAL A 209 -5.95 -14.08 15.38
N ASP A 210 -6.93 -14.10 14.47
CA ASP A 210 -6.95 -13.29 13.25
C ASP A 210 -8.24 -12.52 13.09
N VAL A 211 -8.10 -11.42 12.33
CA VAL A 211 -9.19 -10.56 11.89
C VAL A 211 -9.06 -10.39 10.38
N GLN A 212 -10.12 -10.69 9.62
CA GLN A 212 -10.11 -10.59 8.15
C GLN A 212 -11.18 -9.62 7.66
N PRO A 213 -10.84 -8.36 7.41
CA PRO A 213 -11.73 -7.45 6.70
C PRO A 213 -11.95 -7.90 5.24
N ARG A 214 -13.19 -7.75 4.75
CA ARG A 214 -13.61 -8.02 3.38
C ARG A 214 -14.32 -6.79 2.81
N GLY A 215 -13.98 -6.41 1.57
CA GLY A 215 -14.60 -5.30 0.84
C GLY A 215 -15.96 -5.65 0.25
N LEU A 216 -16.71 -4.61 -0.13
CA LEU A 216 -17.97 -4.71 -0.87
C LEU A 216 -17.78 -4.52 -2.39
N ASP A 217 -16.53 -4.46 -2.84
CA ASP A 217 -16.17 -4.46 -4.24
C ASP A 217 -16.61 -5.79 -4.91
N ALA A 218 -16.75 -5.77 -6.24
CA ALA A 218 -17.06 -6.98 -7.00
C ALA A 218 -15.95 -8.04 -6.83
N GLU A 219 -16.29 -9.30 -7.12
CA GLU A 219 -15.31 -10.37 -7.11
C GLU A 219 -14.20 -10.13 -8.13
N TYR A 220 -12.97 -10.33 -7.70
CA TYR A 220 -11.82 -10.20 -8.58
C TYR A 220 -11.54 -11.51 -9.29
N VAL A 221 -11.59 -11.48 -10.63
CA VAL A 221 -11.26 -12.62 -11.49
C VAL A 221 -9.86 -12.46 -12.04
N SER A 222 -9.05 -13.50 -11.93
CA SER A 222 -7.69 -13.56 -12.45
C SER A 222 -7.45 -14.92 -13.12
N GLY A 223 -6.97 -14.91 -14.37
CA GLY A 223 -6.75 -16.15 -15.12
C GLY A 223 -8.01 -17.00 -15.33
N GLY A 224 -9.20 -16.37 -15.37
CA GLY A 224 -10.48 -17.05 -15.49
C GLY A 224 -11.05 -17.60 -14.18
N GLU A 225 -10.37 -17.43 -13.05
CA GLU A 225 -10.82 -17.89 -11.74
C GLU A 225 -11.22 -16.71 -10.84
N SER A 226 -12.36 -16.83 -10.14
CA SER A 226 -12.73 -15.87 -9.11
C SER A 226 -11.89 -16.09 -7.85
N LEU A 227 -11.21 -15.03 -7.42
CA LEU A 227 -10.54 -14.99 -6.13
C LEU A 227 -11.47 -14.45 -5.02
N GLY A 228 -12.71 -14.16 -5.38
CA GLY A 228 -13.69 -13.51 -4.51
C GLY A 228 -13.43 -12.02 -4.31
N ARG A 229 -14.15 -11.43 -3.37
CA ARG A 229 -13.96 -10.02 -2.97
C ARG A 229 -12.63 -9.84 -2.23
N VAL A 230 -12.04 -8.65 -2.34
CA VAL A 230 -10.79 -8.33 -1.63
C VAL A 230 -10.96 -8.55 -0.14
N ARG A 231 -10.10 -9.40 0.42
CA ARG A 231 -10.03 -9.68 1.86
C ARG A 231 -8.58 -9.95 2.28
N ARG A 232 -8.18 -9.42 3.42
CA ARG A 232 -6.80 -9.56 3.88
C ARG A 232 -6.76 -9.85 5.38
N PRO A 233 -6.32 -11.05 5.81
CA PRO A 233 -6.13 -11.36 7.22
C PRO A 233 -5.08 -10.47 7.86
N LEU A 234 -5.36 -10.04 9.08
CA LEU A 234 -4.49 -9.31 9.98
C LEU A 234 -4.34 -10.09 11.27
N PRO A 235 -3.14 -10.13 11.90
CA PRO A 235 -3.02 -10.67 13.25
C PRO A 235 -3.84 -9.82 14.23
N LEU A 236 -4.45 -10.45 15.21
CA LEU A 236 -5.21 -9.75 16.24
C LEU A 236 -4.37 -8.65 16.92
N SER A 237 -3.08 -8.91 17.17
CA SER A 237 -2.18 -7.92 17.76
C SER A 237 -2.12 -6.63 16.95
N LYS A 238 -2.01 -6.71 15.61
CA LYS A 238 -2.03 -5.54 14.72
C LYS A 238 -3.40 -4.86 14.71
N ALA A 239 -4.48 -5.66 14.62
CA ALA A 239 -5.85 -5.16 14.64
C ALA A 239 -6.18 -4.36 15.91
N LEU A 240 -5.62 -4.77 17.05
CA LEU A 240 -5.82 -4.10 18.34
C LEU A 240 -4.91 -2.89 18.56
N HIS A 241 -3.78 -2.80 17.83
CA HIS A 241 -2.75 -1.79 18.09
C HIS A 241 -3.07 -0.44 17.44
N ASP A 242 -3.14 -0.39 16.12
CA ASP A 242 -3.15 0.88 15.39
C ASP A 242 -4.09 0.93 14.17
N VAL A 243 -4.85 -0.14 13.93
CA VAL A 243 -5.78 -0.20 12.79
C VAL A 243 -7.01 0.66 13.07
N VAL A 244 -7.44 1.43 12.06
CA VAL A 244 -8.58 2.33 12.14
C VAL A 244 -9.61 1.97 11.07
N LEU A 245 -10.88 1.94 11.46
CA LEU A 245 -12.02 1.99 10.53
C LEU A 245 -12.27 3.46 10.20
N ALA A 246 -11.67 3.93 9.11
CA ALA A 246 -11.70 5.33 8.71
C ALA A 246 -12.96 5.64 7.91
N TYR A 247 -13.62 6.75 8.22
CA TYR A 247 -14.79 7.28 7.53
C TYR A 247 -14.58 8.72 7.03
N GLU A 248 -13.47 9.37 7.40
CA GLU A 248 -13.08 10.68 6.86
C GLU A 248 -11.63 10.66 6.36
N MET A 249 -11.38 11.42 5.30
CA MET A 249 -10.08 11.66 4.70
C MET A 249 -9.85 13.15 4.51
N ASN A 250 -8.80 13.70 5.12
CA ASN A 250 -8.46 15.13 5.11
C ASN A 250 -9.54 16.09 5.64
N GLY A 251 -10.48 15.59 6.47
CA GLY A 251 -11.55 16.37 7.08
C GLY A 251 -12.87 16.32 6.32
N GLU A 252 -12.96 15.51 5.27
CA GLU A 252 -14.15 15.27 4.46
C GLU A 252 -14.57 13.79 4.56
N PRO A 253 -15.83 13.42 4.28
CA PRO A 253 -16.21 12.04 4.08
C PRO A 253 -15.27 11.36 3.06
N LEU A 254 -15.05 10.06 3.20
CA LEU A 254 -14.22 9.35 2.23
C LEU A 254 -14.78 9.52 0.82
N PRO A 255 -13.95 9.90 -0.18
CA PRO A 255 -14.36 9.82 -1.58
C PRO A 255 -14.64 8.36 -1.99
N PRO A 256 -15.55 8.10 -2.96
CA PRO A 256 -15.89 6.75 -3.41
C PRO A 256 -14.66 5.89 -3.74
N ASP A 257 -13.72 6.40 -4.52
CA ASP A 257 -12.49 5.67 -4.92
C ASP A 257 -11.54 5.35 -3.75
N HIS A 258 -11.75 6.00 -2.62
CA HIS A 258 -10.92 5.84 -1.43
C HIS A 258 -11.60 5.06 -0.31
N GLY A 259 -12.79 4.47 -0.58
CA GLY A 259 -13.43 3.49 0.30
C GLY A 259 -14.66 3.97 1.03
N HIS A 260 -15.41 4.99 0.49
CA HIS A 260 -16.71 5.41 1.05
C HIS A 260 -17.67 4.21 1.23
N PRO A 261 -18.40 4.11 2.35
CA PRO A 261 -18.41 5.02 3.50
C PRO A 261 -17.32 4.72 4.52
N VAL A 262 -16.76 3.50 4.57
CA VAL A 262 -15.76 3.10 5.55
C VAL A 262 -14.68 2.23 4.91
N ARG A 263 -13.42 2.50 5.27
CA ARG A 263 -12.28 1.67 4.92
C ARG A 263 -11.47 1.26 6.13
N VAL A 264 -10.74 0.17 6.00
CA VAL A 264 -9.66 -0.15 6.93
C VAL A 264 -8.43 0.69 6.60
N LEU A 265 -7.77 1.25 7.60
CA LEU A 265 -6.44 1.84 7.53
C LEU A 265 -5.48 1.03 8.39
N VAL A 266 -4.45 0.46 7.77
CA VAL A 266 -3.38 -0.30 8.44
C VAL A 266 -2.07 0.45 8.24
N PRO A 267 -1.65 1.29 9.20
CA PRO A 267 -0.47 2.14 9.06
C PRO A 267 0.80 1.34 8.77
N SER A 268 1.69 1.87 7.92
CA SER A 268 2.97 1.30 7.50
C SER A 268 2.90 0.05 6.61
N TRP A 269 1.77 -0.65 6.56
CA TRP A 269 1.62 -1.89 5.80
C TRP A 269 1.33 -1.65 4.33
N VAL A 270 1.59 -2.67 3.51
CA VAL A 270 1.23 -2.67 2.08
C VAL A 270 -0.26 -2.39 1.90
N GLY A 271 -0.59 -1.57 0.91
CA GLY A 271 -1.93 -0.99 0.72
C GLY A 271 -3.08 -1.98 0.66
N ILE A 272 -2.83 -3.23 0.27
CA ILE A 272 -3.86 -4.28 0.26
C ILE A 272 -4.43 -4.57 1.66
N ALA A 273 -3.66 -4.37 2.72
CA ALA A 273 -4.13 -4.53 4.09
C ALA A 273 -5.17 -3.46 4.47
N SER A 274 -5.12 -2.31 3.83
CA SER A 274 -6.06 -1.21 4.03
C SER A 274 -7.29 -1.37 3.14
N VAL A 275 -8.06 -2.43 3.37
CA VAL A 275 -9.25 -2.81 2.58
C VAL A 275 -10.25 -1.65 2.52
N LYS A 276 -10.68 -1.29 1.29
CA LYS A 276 -11.68 -0.25 1.01
C LYS A 276 -13.10 -0.85 1.05
N TRP A 277 -14.10 0.04 1.23
CA TRP A 277 -15.51 -0.39 1.19
C TRP A 277 -15.79 -1.57 2.11
N VAL A 278 -15.20 -1.56 3.31
CA VAL A 278 -15.31 -2.70 4.23
C VAL A 278 -16.77 -2.93 4.63
N GLY A 279 -17.27 -4.14 4.42
CA GLY A 279 -18.63 -4.54 4.78
C GLY A 279 -18.66 -5.69 5.77
N ASP A 280 -17.62 -6.53 5.76
CA ASP A 280 -17.53 -7.67 6.65
C ASP A 280 -16.18 -7.73 7.35
N ILE A 281 -16.18 -8.26 8.56
CA ILE A 281 -14.96 -8.62 9.30
C ILE A 281 -15.19 -9.99 9.94
N GLU A 282 -14.48 -11.01 9.44
CA GLU A 282 -14.38 -12.28 10.12
C GLU A 282 -13.37 -12.17 11.26
N VAL A 283 -13.75 -12.61 12.47
CA VAL A 283 -12.87 -12.72 13.63
C VAL A 283 -12.73 -14.20 13.97
N SER A 284 -11.53 -14.74 13.97
CA SER A 284 -11.31 -16.17 14.07
C SER A 284 -10.41 -16.55 15.24
N ALA A 285 -10.74 -17.65 15.90
CA ALA A 285 -9.88 -18.35 16.86
C ALA A 285 -8.86 -19.26 16.16
N GLN A 286 -8.91 -19.35 14.83
CA GLN A 286 -7.97 -20.10 13.99
C GLN A 286 -7.32 -19.16 12.98
N PRO A 287 -6.13 -19.50 12.45
CA PRO A 287 -5.49 -18.77 11.38
C PRO A 287 -6.38 -18.64 10.15
N LEU A 288 -6.45 -17.40 9.59
CA LEU A 288 -7.18 -17.11 8.37
C LEU A 288 -6.22 -16.95 7.18
N PHE A 289 -6.63 -17.45 6.04
CA PHE A 289 -5.90 -17.38 4.80
C PHE A 289 -6.81 -16.90 3.66
N SER A 290 -6.24 -16.17 2.72
CA SER A 290 -6.93 -15.70 1.52
C SER A 290 -5.97 -15.65 0.33
N PRO A 291 -6.45 -15.55 -0.90
CA PRO A 291 -5.56 -15.35 -2.06
C PRO A 291 -4.58 -14.17 -1.88
N TRP A 292 -4.97 -13.13 -1.12
CA TRP A 292 -4.17 -11.92 -0.90
C TRP A 292 -3.11 -12.05 0.21
N ASN A 293 -2.90 -13.24 0.79
CA ASN A 293 -1.78 -13.54 1.68
C ASN A 293 -1.17 -14.92 1.44
N THR A 294 -1.63 -15.63 0.41
CA THR A 294 -1.13 -16.95 0.03
C THR A 294 -0.52 -16.95 -1.38
N ALA A 295 -1.30 -16.65 -2.42
CA ALA A 295 -0.85 -16.59 -3.81
C ALA A 295 -0.31 -15.21 -4.20
N LEU A 296 -0.91 -14.14 -3.68
CA LEU A 296 -0.54 -12.76 -3.95
C LEU A 296 0.10 -12.12 -2.71
N TYR A 297 0.81 -11.01 -2.92
CA TYR A 297 1.47 -10.23 -1.86
C TYR A 297 2.45 -11.04 -1.03
N ARG A 298 3.24 -11.85 -1.73
CA ARG A 298 4.43 -12.58 -1.27
C ARG A 298 5.54 -12.41 -2.31
N LEU A 299 6.79 -12.62 -1.93
CA LEU A 299 7.92 -12.53 -2.86
C LEU A 299 8.28 -13.94 -3.35
N PHE A 300 8.31 -14.10 -4.65
CA PHE A 300 8.70 -15.35 -5.33
C PHE A 300 9.85 -15.06 -6.30
N GLY A 301 10.69 -16.03 -6.54
CA GLY A 301 11.82 -15.93 -7.45
C GLY A 301 13.10 -16.55 -6.88
N PRO A 302 14.20 -16.56 -7.65
CA PRO A 302 15.43 -17.28 -7.28
C PRO A 302 16.07 -16.82 -5.96
N ALA A 303 15.84 -15.56 -5.57
CA ALA A 303 16.40 -14.98 -4.35
C ALA A 303 15.49 -15.16 -3.10
N HIS A 304 14.38 -15.87 -3.25
CA HIS A 304 13.41 -16.10 -2.17
C HIS A 304 13.27 -17.58 -1.84
N PRO A 305 12.77 -17.96 -0.64
CA PRO A 305 12.56 -19.36 -0.30
C PRO A 305 11.68 -20.07 -1.31
N GLU A 306 11.90 -21.36 -1.50
CA GLU A 306 10.99 -22.23 -2.24
C GLU A 306 9.57 -22.12 -1.64
N GLY A 307 8.55 -21.90 -2.48
CA GLY A 307 7.19 -21.60 -2.03
C GLY A 307 6.96 -20.15 -1.62
N GLY A 308 7.94 -19.26 -1.75
CA GLY A 308 7.84 -17.81 -1.56
C GLY A 308 8.09 -17.30 -0.13
N SER A 309 8.15 -15.99 0.03
CA SER A 309 8.36 -15.31 1.32
C SER A 309 7.16 -15.47 2.26
N ALA A 310 7.28 -14.98 3.50
CA ALA A 310 6.12 -14.65 4.33
C ALA A 310 5.21 -13.63 3.61
N PRO A 311 3.91 -13.52 4.00
CA PRO A 311 3.03 -12.47 3.51
C PRO A 311 3.62 -11.07 3.74
N LEU A 312 3.48 -10.18 2.74
CA LEU A 312 4.00 -8.82 2.86
C LEU A 312 3.24 -8.04 3.92
N THR A 313 3.99 -7.34 4.77
CA THR A 313 3.44 -6.46 5.80
C THR A 313 3.88 -5.02 5.54
N ARG A 314 5.09 -4.64 5.87
CA ARG A 314 5.56 -3.26 5.79
C ARG A 314 6.03 -2.87 4.40
N GLN A 315 5.82 -1.59 4.08
CA GLN A 315 6.40 -0.96 2.90
C GLN A 315 7.91 -0.75 3.04
N THR A 316 8.59 -0.74 1.89
CA THR A 316 10.02 -0.45 1.81
C THR A 316 10.32 1.04 1.83
N LEU A 317 11.60 1.37 1.99
CA LEU A 317 12.12 2.72 1.93
C LEU A 317 12.24 3.19 0.48
N LYS A 318 11.72 4.39 0.17
CA LYS A 318 11.75 4.99 -1.18
C LYS A 318 11.91 6.50 -1.13
N SER A 319 12.33 7.06 -2.27
CA SER A 319 12.44 8.50 -2.51
C SER A 319 11.95 8.85 -3.90
N ALA A 320 11.31 10.02 -4.04
CA ALA A 320 10.91 10.57 -5.32
C ALA A 320 11.13 12.10 -5.36
N PHE A 321 11.55 12.62 -6.51
CA PHE A 321 11.56 14.06 -6.79
C PHE A 321 10.16 14.55 -7.16
N GLU A 322 9.81 15.77 -6.77
CA GLU A 322 8.59 16.46 -7.22
C GLU A 322 8.86 17.20 -8.54
N LEU A 323 9.31 16.47 -9.54
CA LEU A 323 9.70 17.00 -10.86
C LEU A 323 8.99 16.22 -11.97
N GLU A 324 8.65 16.96 -13.03
CA GLU A 324 8.19 16.35 -14.28
C GLU A 324 9.32 15.62 -15.01
N SER A 325 8.97 14.62 -15.80
CA SER A 325 9.93 13.94 -16.66
C SER A 325 10.48 14.90 -17.68
N GLY A 326 11.83 14.96 -17.83
CA GLY A 326 12.49 15.85 -18.77
C GLY A 326 12.49 17.33 -18.36
N ALA A 327 12.28 17.64 -17.07
CA ALA A 327 12.34 19.01 -16.55
C ALA A 327 13.60 19.75 -17.03
N VAL A 328 13.44 21.05 -17.36
CA VAL A 328 14.51 21.88 -17.94
C VAL A 328 15.02 22.88 -16.91
N PHE A 329 16.34 23.00 -16.79
CA PHE A 329 17.01 23.89 -15.84
C PHE A 329 18.06 24.77 -16.57
N ARG A 330 18.19 26.02 -16.13
CA ARG A 330 19.19 26.95 -16.70
C ARG A 330 20.56 26.76 -16.04
N VAL A 331 21.61 26.62 -16.87
CA VAL A 331 23.00 26.55 -16.40
C VAL A 331 23.37 27.84 -15.65
N GLY A 332 24.17 27.72 -14.59
CA GLY A 332 24.65 28.85 -13.80
C GLY A 332 23.62 29.50 -12.87
N HIS A 333 22.34 29.08 -12.91
CA HIS A 333 21.29 29.55 -12.00
C HIS A 333 21.09 28.61 -10.83
N GLY A 334 20.69 29.15 -9.67
CA GLY A 334 20.31 28.35 -8.50
C GLY A 334 18.86 27.85 -8.63
N HIS A 335 18.66 26.55 -8.47
CA HIS A 335 17.35 25.89 -8.52
C HIS A 335 17.10 25.17 -7.21
N VAL A 336 15.87 25.18 -6.72
CA VAL A 336 15.46 24.38 -5.56
C VAL A 336 14.76 23.12 -6.07
N LEU A 337 15.39 21.98 -5.84
CA LEU A 337 14.81 20.67 -6.08
C LEU A 337 14.10 20.21 -4.80
N THR A 338 12.89 19.67 -4.94
CA THR A 338 12.10 19.12 -3.83
C THR A 338 11.74 17.67 -4.08
N GLY A 339 11.44 16.97 -3.01
CA GLY A 339 10.99 15.59 -3.08
C GLY A 339 10.47 15.07 -1.76
N ARG A 340 10.07 13.81 -1.78
CA ARG A 340 9.54 13.09 -0.63
C ARG A 340 10.21 11.75 -0.49
N SER A 341 10.41 11.32 0.77
CA SER A 341 10.94 9.99 1.09
C SER A 341 10.11 9.37 2.20
N TRP A 342 9.95 8.04 2.18
CA TRP A 342 9.11 7.32 3.13
C TRP A 342 9.63 5.91 3.39
N SER A 343 9.26 5.33 4.54
CA SER A 343 9.54 3.96 4.93
C SER A 343 8.42 3.43 5.82
N GLY A 344 8.06 2.17 5.64
CA GLY A 344 7.16 1.45 6.55
C GLY A 344 7.86 0.94 7.82
N ALA A 345 9.20 0.91 7.85
CA ALA A 345 9.96 0.40 8.97
C ALA A 345 10.20 1.46 10.06
N GLY A 346 10.31 2.72 9.68
CA GLY A 346 10.53 3.83 10.61
C GLY A 346 10.56 5.18 9.90
N PRO A 347 10.60 6.30 10.64
CA PRO A 347 10.77 7.62 10.05
C PRO A 347 12.03 7.72 9.20
N VAL A 348 12.00 8.56 8.16
CA VAL A 348 13.17 8.88 7.35
C VAL A 348 14.14 9.72 8.18
N ALA A 349 15.35 9.22 8.41
CA ALA A 349 16.37 9.91 9.19
C ALA A 349 17.18 10.91 8.35
N ARG A 350 17.48 10.54 7.09
CA ARG A 350 18.33 11.33 6.18
C ARG A 350 17.92 11.07 4.72
N VAL A 351 18.14 12.07 3.89
CA VAL A 351 18.07 11.95 2.43
C VAL A 351 19.33 12.56 1.87
N ASP A 352 20.07 11.80 1.05
CA ASP A 352 21.20 12.29 0.28
C ASP A 352 20.78 12.44 -1.18
N VAL A 353 21.22 13.51 -1.82
CA VAL A 353 20.93 13.82 -3.21
C VAL A 353 22.23 13.90 -4.01
N SER A 354 22.26 13.21 -5.13
CA SER A 354 23.26 13.37 -6.17
C SER A 354 22.68 14.12 -7.36
N THR A 355 23.47 14.99 -7.99
CA THR A 355 23.11 15.72 -9.21
C THR A 355 24.06 15.43 -10.36
N ASP A 356 24.92 14.44 -10.21
CA ASP A 356 25.98 14.01 -11.11
C ASP A 356 25.98 12.50 -11.37
N GLY A 357 24.80 11.88 -11.31
CA GLY A 357 24.63 10.45 -11.60
C GLY A 357 25.16 9.51 -10.53
N GLY A 358 25.40 9.98 -9.30
CA GLY A 358 25.88 9.20 -8.18
C GLY A 358 27.37 9.37 -7.87
N ALA A 359 28.09 10.21 -8.62
CA ALA A 359 29.52 10.46 -8.39
C ALA A 359 29.76 11.18 -7.06
N SER A 360 28.88 12.11 -6.69
CA SER A 360 28.91 12.76 -5.38
C SER A 360 27.51 12.85 -4.76
N TRP A 361 27.46 12.87 -3.44
CA TRP A 361 26.24 12.90 -2.63
C TRP A 361 26.32 14.02 -1.61
N ARG A 362 25.22 14.71 -1.38
CA ARG A 362 25.10 15.73 -0.35
C ARG A 362 23.75 15.61 0.39
N PRO A 363 23.71 15.92 1.67
CA PRO A 363 22.47 15.82 2.43
C PRO A 363 21.47 16.86 1.96
N ALA A 364 20.20 16.44 1.79
CA ALA A 364 19.07 17.32 1.59
C ALA A 364 18.60 17.89 2.94
N ARG A 365 18.05 19.09 2.94
CA ARG A 365 17.37 19.68 4.08
C ARG A 365 16.00 19.06 4.23
N LEU A 366 15.71 18.40 5.34
CA LEU A 366 14.37 17.95 5.68
C LEU A 366 13.49 19.17 6.01
N LEU A 367 12.30 19.24 5.44
CA LEU A 367 11.40 20.39 5.54
C LEU A 367 10.48 20.33 6.77
N GLU A 368 10.40 19.15 7.39
CA GLU A 368 9.65 18.90 8.62
C GLU A 368 10.35 17.85 9.49
N ARG A 369 9.96 17.79 10.75
CA ARG A 369 10.41 16.70 11.64
C ARG A 369 9.84 15.37 11.14
N PRO A 370 10.68 14.36 10.87
CA PRO A 370 10.24 13.04 10.47
C PRO A 370 9.30 12.40 11.48
N ARG A 371 8.26 11.72 10.99
CA ARG A 371 7.25 11.04 11.81
C ARG A 371 7.01 9.63 11.26
N PRO A 372 6.65 8.66 12.11
CA PRO A 372 6.29 7.32 11.63
C PRO A 372 5.04 7.37 10.74
N ASP A 373 4.89 6.35 9.90
CA ASP A 373 3.73 6.08 9.07
C ASP A 373 3.43 7.15 8.00
N THR A 374 4.37 8.08 7.74
CA THR A 374 4.21 9.15 6.77
C THR A 374 5.52 9.42 6.02
N TRP A 375 5.45 10.18 4.95
CA TRP A 375 6.67 10.64 4.28
C TRP A 375 7.30 11.84 4.98
N THR A 376 8.52 12.14 4.59
CA THR A 376 9.25 13.36 4.94
C THR A 376 9.58 14.11 3.66
N ARG A 377 9.20 15.38 3.57
CA ARG A 377 9.57 16.25 2.46
C ARG A 377 10.97 16.80 2.67
N TRP A 378 11.66 16.98 1.56
CA TRP A 378 13.03 17.49 1.59
C TRP A 378 13.28 18.45 0.44
N SER A 379 14.37 19.23 0.55
CA SER A 379 14.83 20.13 -0.50
C SER A 379 16.35 20.18 -0.57
N VAL A 380 16.85 20.48 -1.77
CA VAL A 380 18.27 20.76 -2.01
C VAL A 380 18.40 21.88 -3.05
N THR A 381 19.33 22.80 -2.83
CA THR A 381 19.66 23.81 -3.84
C THR A 381 20.67 23.23 -4.82
N TRP A 382 20.42 23.34 -6.11
CA TRP A 382 21.30 22.89 -7.20
C TRP A 382 21.62 24.03 -8.15
N LYS A 383 22.89 24.17 -8.50
CA LYS A 383 23.36 25.12 -9.51
C LYS A 383 24.14 24.33 -10.56
N PRO A 384 23.49 23.91 -11.67
CA PRO A 384 24.17 23.19 -12.74
C PRO A 384 25.27 24.05 -13.38
N ARG A 385 26.42 23.42 -13.65
CA ARG A 385 27.60 24.12 -14.22
C ARG A 385 27.82 23.82 -15.69
N THR A 386 27.24 22.75 -16.19
CA THR A 386 27.39 22.28 -17.58
C THR A 386 26.03 22.07 -18.23
N ARG A 387 25.93 22.36 -19.52
CA ARG A 387 24.75 22.06 -20.34
C ARG A 387 24.70 20.56 -20.66
N GLY A 388 23.51 20.05 -20.95
CA GLY A 388 23.29 18.66 -21.34
C GLY A 388 22.37 17.92 -20.39
N THR A 389 22.33 16.59 -20.45
CA THR A 389 21.53 15.75 -19.55
C THR A 389 22.20 15.62 -18.18
N ALA A 390 21.47 15.91 -17.13
CA ALA A 390 21.87 15.63 -15.76
C ALA A 390 20.99 14.52 -15.16
N ARG A 391 21.61 13.60 -14.41
CA ARG A 391 20.96 12.48 -13.77
C ARG A 391 20.89 12.72 -12.27
N LEU A 392 19.68 13.03 -11.78
CA LEU A 392 19.42 13.30 -10.38
C LEU A 392 19.06 12.03 -9.65
N LEU A 393 19.61 11.82 -8.44
CA LEU A 393 19.33 10.67 -7.57
C LEU A 393 18.99 11.17 -6.17
N ALA A 394 18.05 10.50 -5.49
CA ALA A 394 17.74 10.73 -4.08
C ALA A 394 17.75 9.39 -3.34
N ARG A 395 18.55 9.30 -2.29
CA ARG A 395 18.73 8.10 -1.47
C ARG A 395 18.35 8.40 -0.04
N ALA A 396 17.33 7.74 0.46
CA ALA A 396 16.92 7.88 1.86
C ALA A 396 17.57 6.82 2.76
N THR A 397 17.73 7.19 4.02
CA THR A 397 18.06 6.28 5.14
C THR A 397 17.00 6.50 6.23
N ASP A 398 16.44 5.43 6.78
CA ASP A 398 15.45 5.52 7.86
C ASP A 398 16.10 5.35 9.25
N THR A 399 15.30 5.55 10.30
CA THR A 399 15.77 5.45 11.70
C THR A 399 16.12 4.04 12.16
N THR A 400 15.87 3.01 11.34
CA THR A 400 16.35 1.64 11.59
C THR A 400 17.72 1.39 11.00
N GLY A 401 18.31 2.39 10.32
CA GLY A 401 19.60 2.30 9.65
C GLY A 401 19.53 1.73 8.23
N ARG A 402 18.35 1.41 7.72
CA ARG A 402 18.20 0.93 6.33
C ARG A 402 18.38 2.09 5.37
N THR A 403 19.15 1.84 4.32
CA THR A 403 19.40 2.79 3.22
C THR A 403 18.88 2.17 1.92
N GLN A 404 18.32 2.98 1.02
CA GLN A 404 17.89 2.52 -0.30
C GLN A 404 19.05 1.89 -1.07
N PRO A 405 18.88 0.69 -1.64
CA PRO A 405 19.90 0.06 -2.48
C PRO A 405 19.93 0.69 -3.89
N ASP A 406 21.00 0.41 -4.62
CA ASP A 406 21.09 0.78 -6.04
C ASP A 406 20.27 -0.18 -6.94
N VAL A 407 20.06 -1.42 -6.49
CA VAL A 407 19.31 -2.47 -7.18
C VAL A 407 18.34 -3.10 -6.21
N SER A 408 17.06 -3.21 -6.59
CA SER A 408 16.06 -3.95 -5.83
C SER A 408 16.19 -5.45 -6.03
N LEU A 409 15.98 -6.21 -4.97
CA LEU A 409 15.96 -7.67 -5.05
C LEU A 409 14.77 -8.13 -5.92
N TYR A 410 15.06 -8.86 -6.98
CA TYR A 410 14.07 -9.33 -7.94
C TYR A 410 13.01 -10.25 -7.30
N ASN A 411 11.76 -10.06 -7.68
CA ASN A 411 10.67 -10.99 -7.45
C ASN A 411 9.68 -10.96 -8.61
N THR A 412 9.09 -12.11 -8.94
CA THR A 412 8.26 -12.31 -10.13
C THR A 412 7.00 -11.47 -10.19
N GLN A 413 6.48 -11.01 -9.02
CA GLN A 413 5.30 -10.17 -8.92
C GLN A 413 5.63 -8.67 -8.86
N GLY A 414 6.91 -8.31 -8.83
CA GLY A 414 7.38 -6.93 -8.85
C GLY A 414 6.90 -6.10 -7.65
N TYR A 415 6.82 -6.71 -6.48
CA TYR A 415 6.50 -5.99 -5.24
C TYR A 415 7.74 -5.40 -4.58
N LEU A 416 7.50 -4.38 -3.75
CA LEU A 416 8.48 -3.79 -2.85
C LEU A 416 9.75 -3.29 -3.56
N PHE A 417 9.65 -2.79 -4.80
CA PHE A 417 10.77 -2.12 -5.46
C PHE A 417 11.27 -0.98 -4.57
N ASP A 418 12.56 -0.97 -4.24
CA ASP A 418 13.16 -0.01 -3.29
C ASP A 418 14.48 0.61 -3.80
N ALA A 419 14.91 0.27 -5.02
CA ALA A 419 16.11 0.88 -5.59
C ALA A 419 15.97 2.39 -5.77
N VAL A 420 17.11 3.08 -5.72
CA VAL A 420 17.20 4.50 -6.07
C VAL A 420 16.78 4.69 -7.52
N VAL A 421 15.78 5.55 -7.76
CA VAL A 421 15.26 5.83 -9.09
C VAL A 421 15.90 7.10 -9.63
N PRO A 422 16.68 7.03 -10.74
CA PRO A 422 17.21 8.21 -11.39
C PRO A 422 16.09 9.05 -12.02
N HIS A 423 16.24 10.36 -11.91
CA HIS A 423 15.40 11.35 -12.59
C HIS A 423 16.28 12.16 -13.56
N GLU A 424 16.08 11.96 -14.86
CA GLU A 424 16.84 12.66 -15.90
C GLU A 424 16.21 14.01 -16.20
N VAL A 425 17.06 15.04 -16.30
CA VAL A 425 16.67 16.42 -16.58
C VAL A 425 17.60 17.05 -17.61
N THR A 426 17.14 18.09 -18.28
CA THR A 426 17.92 18.81 -19.28
C THR A 426 18.44 20.12 -18.69
N VAL A 427 19.74 20.42 -18.89
CA VAL A 427 20.36 21.71 -18.54
C VAL A 427 20.64 22.49 -19.82
N VAL A 428 20.05 23.68 -19.92
CA VAL A 428 20.18 24.60 -21.11
C VAL A 428 20.95 25.84 -20.76
#